data_304ce035aacd479e2e79503b074bb473
#
_entry.id   304ce035aacd479e2e79503b074bb473
#
_cell.length_a   1.000
_cell.length_b   1.000
_cell.length_c   1.000
_cell.angle_alpha   90.00
_cell.angle_beta   90.00
_cell.angle_gamma   90.00
#
_symmetry.space_group_name_H-M   'P 1'
#
loop_
_entity.id
_entity.type
_entity.pdbx_description
1 polymer ?
#
loop_
_entity_poly.entity_id
_entity_poly.type
_entity_poly.pdbx_seq_one_letter_code
_entity_poly.pdbx_strand_id
1 'polypeptide(L)'
;NELDSDTDGVDTAEFVELTDGGAGNTALDGRVLVFYNGRTGESYAAHDLDGAVTSTAGYYVLGNAGVTGVAATFGSNGLQNGQDAVALYAGDASDFPRGTPVTTAGLIDAVVYGTGDTDADVLAPLLIAGSQLDEDATGNKDNQSLQRVPDSGGHLRDTRAFALGAPTPGAANMAVG
;
A
#
# COMPACT_ATOMS: atom_id res chain seq x y z
N ASN A 1 5.33 2.35 -2.98
CA ASN A 1 5.53 2.69 -4.38
C ASN A 1 4.22 2.67 -5.18
N GLU A 2 3.46 1.58 -5.08
CA GLU A 2 2.20 1.40 -5.81
C GLU A 2 1.18 0.64 -4.95
N LEU A 3 -0.12 0.92 -5.16
CA LEU A 3 -1.22 0.23 -4.49
C LEU A 3 -2.41 0.14 -5.44
N ASP A 4 -3.02 -1.04 -5.50
CA ASP A 4 -4.27 -1.33 -6.20
C ASP A 4 -5.19 -2.06 -5.22
N SER A 5 -6.29 -1.42 -4.82
CA SER A 5 -7.21 -1.94 -3.82
C SER A 5 -8.52 -2.43 -4.39
N ASP A 6 -8.89 -2.00 -5.59
CA ASP A 6 -10.21 -2.27 -6.18
C ASP A 6 -10.06 -2.71 -7.65
N THR A 7 -10.36 -3.97 -7.91
CA THR A 7 -10.28 -4.59 -9.23
C THR A 7 -11.65 -5.04 -9.71
N ASP A 8 -11.81 -5.40 -11.00
CA ASP A 8 -13.10 -5.73 -11.58
C ASP A 8 -13.76 -6.95 -10.89
N GLY A 9 -14.98 -6.76 -10.41
CA GLY A 9 -15.81 -7.80 -9.80
C GLY A 9 -15.37 -8.18 -8.40
N VAL A 10 -14.93 -9.42 -8.20
CA VAL A 10 -14.27 -9.85 -6.96
C VAL A 10 -12.81 -9.49 -7.06
N ASP A 11 -12.29 -8.76 -6.08
CA ASP A 11 -10.90 -8.30 -6.08
C ASP A 11 -9.93 -9.48 -6.06
N THR A 12 -9.30 -9.73 -7.19
CA THR A 12 -8.38 -10.85 -7.41
C THR A 12 -7.02 -10.41 -7.94
N ALA A 13 -6.82 -9.11 -8.10
CA ALA A 13 -5.57 -8.51 -8.57
C ALA A 13 -5.09 -7.36 -7.67
N GLU A 14 -5.53 -7.35 -6.41
CA GLU A 14 -5.08 -6.38 -5.41
C GLU A 14 -3.61 -6.57 -5.07
N PHE A 15 -2.90 -5.47 -4.85
CA PHE A 15 -1.53 -5.53 -4.35
C PHE A 15 -1.06 -4.25 -3.67
N VAL A 16 -0.01 -4.42 -2.87
CA VAL A 16 0.82 -3.35 -2.30
C VAL A 16 2.25 -3.59 -2.74
N GLU A 17 2.89 -2.57 -3.27
CA GLU A 17 4.29 -2.64 -3.69
C GLU A 17 5.16 -1.72 -2.84
N LEU A 18 6.27 -2.28 -2.36
CA LEU A 18 7.39 -1.55 -1.78
C LEU A 18 8.51 -1.39 -2.80
N THR A 19 9.30 -0.33 -2.65
CA THR A 19 10.52 -0.10 -3.44
C THR A 19 11.70 0.21 -2.53
N ASP A 20 12.89 -0.22 -2.91
CA ASP A 20 14.15 0.15 -2.28
C ASP A 20 14.91 1.25 -3.05
N GLY A 21 14.24 1.90 -4.01
CA GLY A 21 14.83 2.93 -4.84
C GLY A 21 15.75 2.38 -5.94
N GLY A 22 15.62 1.11 -6.30
CA GLY A 22 16.40 0.46 -7.36
C GLY A 22 17.73 -0.13 -6.89
N ALA A 23 17.97 -0.25 -5.58
CA ALA A 23 19.15 -0.90 -5.03
C ALA A 23 19.18 -2.40 -5.37
N GLY A 24 18.03 -3.05 -5.29
CA GLY A 24 17.84 -4.47 -5.54
C GLY A 24 18.38 -5.40 -4.45
N ASN A 25 17.69 -6.51 -4.25
CA ASN A 25 18.03 -7.55 -3.28
C ASN A 25 18.18 -7.02 -1.85
N THR A 26 17.37 -6.02 -1.47
CA THR A 26 17.36 -5.45 -0.12
C THR A 26 16.53 -6.32 0.82
N ALA A 27 17.12 -6.73 1.95
CA ALA A 27 16.40 -7.45 2.99
C ALA A 27 15.38 -6.52 3.70
N LEU A 28 14.18 -7.05 3.95
CA LEU A 28 13.08 -6.33 4.59
C LEU A 28 12.85 -6.78 6.04
N ASP A 29 13.79 -7.51 6.62
CA ASP A 29 13.71 -7.97 8.01
C ASP A 29 13.43 -6.81 8.99
N GLY A 30 12.68 -7.10 10.04
CA GLY A 30 12.29 -6.14 11.05
C GLY A 30 11.28 -5.09 10.58
N ARG A 31 10.55 -5.37 9.50
CA ARG A 31 9.46 -4.54 8.99
C ARG A 31 8.16 -5.31 8.89
N VAL A 32 7.06 -4.58 8.99
CA VAL A 32 5.71 -5.13 8.88
C VAL A 32 4.82 -4.17 8.09
N LEU A 33 3.99 -4.71 7.20
CA LEU A 33 2.90 -3.98 6.54
C LEU A 33 1.62 -4.19 7.33
N VAL A 34 0.99 -3.11 7.74
CA VAL A 34 -0.25 -3.11 8.52
C VAL A 34 -1.36 -2.46 7.71
N PHE A 35 -2.52 -3.13 7.63
CA PHE A 35 -3.70 -2.64 6.97
C PHE A 35 -4.70 -2.14 8.01
N TYR A 36 -5.13 -0.89 7.86
CA TYR A 36 -6.05 -0.21 8.78
C TYR A 36 -7.39 0.10 8.14
N ASN A 37 -8.46 -0.11 8.92
CA ASN A 37 -9.80 0.33 8.59
C ASN A 37 -10.00 1.77 9.04
N GLY A 38 -10.32 2.67 8.11
CA GLY A 38 -10.48 4.09 8.39
C GLY A 38 -11.74 4.43 9.18
N ARG A 39 -12.73 3.56 9.19
CA ARG A 39 -13.96 3.74 9.95
C ARG A 39 -13.74 3.52 11.44
N THR A 40 -12.89 2.58 11.81
CA THR A 40 -12.58 2.24 13.20
C THR A 40 -11.26 2.84 13.69
N GLY A 41 -10.33 3.15 12.80
CA GLY A 41 -8.97 3.53 13.14
C GLY A 41 -8.11 2.38 13.67
N GLU A 42 -8.49 1.14 13.36
CA GLU A 42 -7.88 -0.08 13.88
C GLU A 42 -7.33 -0.97 12.75
N SER A 43 -6.29 -1.74 13.06
CA SER A 43 -5.73 -2.72 12.13
C SER A 43 -6.71 -3.87 11.87
N TYR A 44 -6.74 -4.37 10.63
CA TYR A 44 -7.47 -5.59 10.28
C TYR A 44 -6.55 -6.69 9.73
N ALA A 45 -5.34 -6.37 9.33
CA ALA A 45 -4.32 -7.32 8.91
C ALA A 45 -2.92 -6.77 9.18
N ALA A 46 -1.97 -7.65 9.41
CA ALA A 46 -0.54 -7.33 9.50
C ALA A 46 0.26 -8.43 8.80
N HIS A 47 1.19 -8.02 7.93
CA HIS A 47 2.02 -8.93 7.13
C HIS A 47 3.48 -8.69 7.48
N ASP A 48 4.08 -9.68 8.15
CA ASP A 48 5.48 -9.67 8.53
C ASP A 48 6.36 -9.78 7.29
N LEU A 49 7.44 -9.00 7.25
CA LEU A 49 8.38 -8.99 6.13
C LEU A 49 9.72 -9.64 6.47
N ASP A 50 9.81 -10.34 7.61
CA ASP A 50 11.01 -11.09 7.96
C ASP A 50 11.28 -12.18 6.93
N GLY A 51 12.53 -12.25 6.45
CA GLY A 51 12.94 -13.15 5.39
C GLY A 51 12.56 -12.71 3.98
N ALA A 52 11.80 -11.61 3.83
CA ALA A 52 11.48 -11.04 2.54
C ALA A 52 12.66 -10.22 1.98
N VAL A 53 12.79 -10.23 0.65
CA VAL A 53 13.85 -9.52 -0.06
C VAL A 53 13.24 -8.86 -1.30
N THR A 54 13.61 -7.63 -1.60
CA THR A 54 13.23 -6.98 -2.86
C THR A 54 13.80 -7.74 -4.07
N SER A 55 13.15 -7.63 -5.22
CA SER A 55 13.66 -8.17 -6.48
C SER A 55 14.99 -7.52 -6.86
N THR A 56 15.65 -8.04 -7.90
CA THR A 56 16.87 -7.42 -8.44
C THR A 56 16.63 -6.01 -8.98
N ALA A 57 15.39 -5.68 -9.35
CA ALA A 57 14.97 -4.34 -9.77
C ALA A 57 14.58 -3.44 -8.60
N GLY A 58 14.49 -3.97 -7.37
CA GLY A 58 14.22 -3.19 -6.17
C GLY A 58 12.75 -3.12 -5.74
N TYR A 59 11.89 -4.03 -6.22
CA TYR A 59 10.47 -4.08 -5.86
C TYR A 59 10.14 -5.30 -5.01
N TYR A 60 9.17 -5.14 -4.13
CA TYR A 60 8.55 -6.23 -3.37
C TYR A 60 7.03 -6.09 -3.45
N VAL A 61 6.37 -7.10 -4.01
CA VAL A 61 4.92 -7.11 -4.22
C VAL A 61 4.26 -8.08 -3.26
N LEU A 62 3.36 -7.58 -2.43
CA LEU A 62 2.44 -8.34 -1.60
C LEU A 62 1.04 -8.20 -2.20
N GLY A 63 0.41 -9.29 -2.64
CA GLY A 63 -0.86 -9.18 -3.35
C GLY A 63 -1.59 -10.50 -3.52
N ASN A 64 -2.63 -10.50 -4.35
CA ASN A 64 -3.33 -11.71 -4.73
C ASN A 64 -2.42 -12.62 -5.57
N ALA A 65 -2.69 -13.93 -5.55
CA ALA A 65 -1.82 -14.94 -6.15
C ALA A 65 -1.60 -14.77 -7.67
N GLY A 66 -2.54 -14.13 -8.38
CA GLY A 66 -2.44 -13.89 -9.83
C GLY A 66 -1.69 -12.62 -10.21
N VAL A 67 -1.26 -11.81 -9.27
CA VAL A 67 -0.56 -10.54 -9.54
C VAL A 67 0.84 -10.81 -10.07
N THR A 68 1.23 -10.11 -11.14
CA THR A 68 2.57 -10.23 -11.72
C THR A 68 3.63 -9.83 -10.71
N GLY A 69 4.69 -10.64 -10.60
CA GLY A 69 5.80 -10.34 -9.70
C GLY A 69 5.50 -10.50 -8.22
N VAL A 70 4.34 -11.07 -7.84
CA VAL A 70 3.97 -11.27 -6.44
C VAL A 70 5.02 -12.13 -5.71
N ALA A 71 5.50 -11.63 -4.57
CA ALA A 71 6.49 -12.30 -3.72
C ALA A 71 5.84 -12.99 -2.51
N ALA A 72 4.77 -12.41 -1.97
CA ALA A 72 3.94 -13.00 -0.93
C ALA A 72 2.47 -12.68 -1.19
N THR A 73 1.57 -13.51 -0.65
CA THR A 73 0.15 -13.44 -1.02
C THR A 73 -0.77 -13.21 0.17
N PHE A 74 -1.87 -12.52 -0.11
CA PHE A 74 -3.08 -12.52 0.71
C PHE A 74 -4.28 -12.93 -0.15
N GLY A 75 -5.39 -13.31 0.49
CA GLY A 75 -6.60 -13.75 -0.21
C GLY A 75 -7.32 -12.60 -0.94
N SER A 76 -8.22 -12.96 -1.86
CA SER A 76 -9.10 -12.01 -2.55
C SER A 76 -9.88 -11.15 -1.56
N ASN A 77 -10.14 -9.89 -1.91
CA ASN A 77 -10.70 -8.88 -1.03
C ASN A 77 -9.87 -8.71 0.27
N GLY A 78 -8.56 -8.83 0.17
CA GLY A 78 -7.64 -8.68 1.30
C GLY A 78 -7.35 -7.23 1.66
N LEU A 79 -7.46 -6.32 0.70
CA LEU A 79 -7.49 -4.87 0.91
C LEU A 79 -8.94 -4.40 0.96
N GLN A 80 -9.28 -3.61 1.97
CA GLN A 80 -10.58 -2.95 2.01
C GLN A 80 -10.61 -1.80 1.00
N ASN A 81 -11.77 -1.55 0.38
CA ASN A 81 -11.92 -0.60 -0.72
C ASN A 81 -12.43 0.77 -0.27
N GLY A 82 -12.68 0.95 1.01
CA GLY A 82 -13.16 2.21 1.58
C GLY A 82 -12.03 3.19 1.93
N GLN A 83 -12.32 4.05 2.88
CA GLN A 83 -11.38 5.02 3.45
C GLN A 83 -10.40 4.33 4.40
N ASP A 84 -9.39 3.68 3.86
CA ASP A 84 -8.51 2.77 4.57
C ASP A 84 -7.03 3.17 4.42
N ALA A 85 -6.13 2.42 5.02
CA ALA A 85 -4.71 2.69 4.91
C ALA A 85 -3.86 1.43 4.87
N VAL A 86 -2.72 1.55 4.22
CA VAL A 86 -1.58 0.63 4.31
C VAL A 86 -0.42 1.41 4.91
N ALA A 87 0.19 0.88 5.96
CA ALA A 87 1.33 1.51 6.63
C ALA A 87 2.47 0.51 6.84
N LEU A 88 3.69 1.00 6.64
CA LEU A 88 4.93 0.24 6.85
C LEU A 88 5.55 0.69 8.18
N TYR A 89 5.83 -0.27 9.05
CA TYR A 89 6.45 -0.03 10.35
C TYR A 89 7.76 -0.80 10.52
N ALA A 90 8.64 -0.28 11.38
CA ALA A 90 9.66 -1.09 12.02
C ALA A 90 8.97 -1.89 13.14
N GLY A 91 9.06 -3.22 13.09
CA GLY A 91 8.41 -4.12 14.03
C GLY A 91 8.01 -5.44 13.40
N ASP A 92 7.21 -6.20 14.12
CA ASP A 92 6.73 -7.52 13.73
C ASP A 92 5.20 -7.54 13.63
N ALA A 93 4.63 -8.51 12.91
CA ALA A 93 3.18 -8.65 12.81
C ALA A 93 2.51 -8.91 14.17
N SER A 94 3.22 -9.52 15.11
CA SER A 94 2.74 -9.75 16.48
C SER A 94 2.53 -8.45 17.28
N ASP A 95 3.14 -7.35 16.88
CA ASP A 95 2.94 -6.03 17.49
C ASP A 95 1.60 -5.40 17.09
N PHE A 96 0.98 -5.93 16.03
CA PHE A 96 -0.26 -5.42 15.44
C PHE A 96 -1.35 -6.50 15.34
N PRO A 97 -1.78 -7.11 16.45
CA PRO A 97 -2.93 -8.00 16.42
C PRO A 97 -4.16 -7.25 15.90
N ARG A 98 -5.09 -7.97 15.26
CA ARG A 98 -6.33 -7.37 14.74
C ARG A 98 -7.03 -6.53 15.82
N GLY A 99 -7.43 -5.31 15.46
CA GLY A 99 -8.03 -4.37 16.40
C GLY A 99 -7.02 -3.46 17.10
N THR A 100 -5.76 -3.44 16.67
CA THR A 100 -4.75 -2.52 17.20
C THR A 100 -5.03 -1.10 16.71
N PRO A 101 -5.20 -0.12 17.62
CA PRO A 101 -5.37 1.27 17.21
C PRO A 101 -4.18 1.79 16.40
N VAL A 102 -4.46 2.66 15.43
CA VAL A 102 -3.42 3.30 14.63
C VAL A 102 -2.40 4.02 15.51
N THR A 103 -1.13 3.89 15.18
CA THR A 103 0.00 4.49 15.91
C THR A 103 1.02 5.08 14.95
N THR A 104 1.77 6.05 15.42
CA THR A 104 2.95 6.61 14.73
C THR A 104 4.26 6.01 15.22
N ALA A 105 4.24 5.19 16.27
CA ALA A 105 5.43 4.54 16.80
C ALA A 105 6.01 3.54 15.79
N GLY A 106 7.25 3.75 15.38
CA GLY A 106 7.92 2.90 14.38
C GLY A 106 7.46 3.10 12.93
N LEU A 107 6.57 4.05 12.67
CA LEU A 107 6.05 4.33 11.33
C LEU A 107 7.15 4.79 10.39
N ILE A 108 7.27 4.12 9.23
CA ILE A 108 8.24 4.42 8.18
C ILE A 108 7.55 5.13 7.01
N ASP A 109 6.51 4.52 6.45
CA ASP A 109 5.77 5.06 5.30
C ASP A 109 4.30 4.66 5.39
N ALA A 110 3.42 5.38 4.70
CA ALA A 110 2.00 5.07 4.68
C ALA A 110 1.30 5.69 3.49
N VAL A 111 0.19 5.06 3.09
CA VAL A 111 -0.78 5.57 2.13
C VAL A 111 -2.15 5.47 2.76
N VAL A 112 -2.92 6.55 2.71
CA VAL A 112 -4.36 6.57 3.04
C VAL A 112 -5.12 6.77 1.73
N TYR A 113 -6.05 5.88 1.46
CA TYR A 113 -6.73 5.79 0.18
C TYR A 113 -8.22 5.51 0.34
N GLY A 114 -8.97 5.65 -0.72
CA GLY A 114 -10.37 5.27 -0.86
C GLY A 114 -10.76 5.14 -2.33
N THR A 115 -11.98 4.73 -2.58
CA THR A 115 -12.55 4.55 -3.91
C THR A 115 -13.80 5.43 -4.09
N GLY A 116 -13.65 6.75 -3.91
CA GLY A 116 -14.73 7.73 -3.90
C GLY A 116 -15.36 7.95 -2.53
N ASP A 117 -14.70 7.50 -1.48
CA ASP A 117 -15.18 7.62 -0.10
C ASP A 117 -14.81 8.95 0.56
N THR A 118 -15.49 9.27 1.67
CA THR A 118 -15.11 10.39 2.53
C THR A 118 -13.75 10.14 3.17
N ASP A 119 -13.05 11.20 3.55
CA ASP A 119 -11.71 11.09 4.14
C ASP A 119 -11.73 10.33 5.48
N ALA A 120 -10.68 9.55 5.70
CA ALA A 120 -10.44 8.84 6.95
C ALA A 120 -9.91 9.80 8.02
N ASP A 121 -10.81 10.42 8.76
CA ASP A 121 -10.51 11.48 9.74
C ASP A 121 -9.53 11.04 10.85
N VAL A 122 -9.47 9.74 11.14
CA VAL A 122 -8.56 9.19 12.15
C VAL A 122 -7.19 8.82 11.57
N LEU A 123 -7.16 8.25 10.36
CA LEU A 123 -5.93 7.72 9.76
C LEU A 123 -5.08 8.81 9.12
N ALA A 124 -5.67 9.67 8.30
CA ALA A 124 -4.92 10.62 7.51
C ALA A 124 -4.06 11.59 8.36
N PRO A 125 -4.58 12.22 9.42
CA PRO A 125 -3.79 13.14 10.23
C PRO A 125 -2.58 12.51 10.92
N LEU A 126 -2.66 11.21 11.22
CA LEU A 126 -1.59 10.47 11.90
C LEU A 126 -0.58 9.87 10.92
N LEU A 127 -1.03 9.38 9.79
CA LEU A 127 -0.22 8.55 8.90
C LEU A 127 0.46 9.32 7.78
N ILE A 128 -0.16 10.37 7.21
CA ILE A 128 0.30 10.99 5.97
C ILE A 128 0.45 12.51 6.08
N ALA A 129 1.28 13.05 5.19
CA ALA A 129 1.23 14.43 4.73
C ALA A 129 0.52 14.47 3.37
N GLY A 130 -0.29 15.51 3.13
CA GLY A 130 -1.17 15.56 1.96
C GLY A 130 -2.59 15.10 2.29
N SER A 131 -3.28 14.57 1.30
CA SER A 131 -4.68 14.13 1.41
C SER A 131 -4.81 12.63 1.20
N GLN A 132 -5.94 12.07 1.64
CA GLN A 132 -6.37 10.74 1.21
C GLN A 132 -6.40 10.68 -0.32
N LEU A 133 -5.87 9.61 -0.88
CA LEU A 133 -5.90 9.35 -2.31
C LEU A 133 -7.23 8.73 -2.72
N ASP A 134 -7.73 9.07 -3.89
CA ASP A 134 -8.94 8.49 -4.44
C ASP A 134 -8.60 7.68 -5.70
N GLU A 135 -8.65 6.35 -5.57
CA GLU A 135 -8.39 5.42 -6.67
C GLU A 135 -9.46 5.52 -7.78
N ASP A 136 -10.66 6.00 -7.44
CA ASP A 136 -11.76 6.19 -8.39
C ASP A 136 -11.90 7.63 -8.91
N ALA A 137 -10.91 8.49 -8.70
CA ALA A 137 -10.99 9.90 -9.11
C ALA A 137 -11.28 10.12 -10.61
N THR A 138 -10.98 9.13 -11.45
CA THR A 138 -11.28 9.17 -12.89
C THR A 138 -12.46 8.31 -13.30
N GLY A 139 -13.12 7.62 -12.35
CA GLY A 139 -14.21 6.66 -12.63
C GLY A 139 -13.71 5.35 -13.28
N ASN A 140 -12.46 4.97 -13.06
CA ASN A 140 -11.84 3.81 -13.71
C ASN A 140 -11.00 2.95 -12.72
N LYS A 141 -11.42 2.90 -11.46
CA LYS A 141 -10.72 2.17 -10.38
C LYS A 141 -10.35 0.73 -10.74
N ASP A 142 -11.21 0.05 -11.51
CA ASP A 142 -11.01 -1.36 -11.90
C ASP A 142 -9.79 -1.59 -12.82
N ASN A 143 -9.18 -0.55 -13.37
CA ASN A 143 -8.09 -0.65 -14.35
C ASN A 143 -6.90 0.27 -14.03
N GLN A 144 -6.84 0.78 -12.82
CA GLN A 144 -5.77 1.70 -12.43
C GLN A 144 -5.34 1.46 -10.99
N SER A 145 -4.14 1.90 -10.69
CA SER A 145 -3.54 1.86 -9.36
C SER A 145 -3.07 3.25 -8.96
N LEU A 146 -2.80 3.41 -7.68
CA LEU A 146 -2.16 4.59 -7.10
C LEU A 146 -0.65 4.41 -7.16
N GLN A 147 0.06 5.27 -7.89
CA GLN A 147 1.49 5.14 -8.19
C GLN A 147 2.28 6.35 -7.76
N ARG A 148 3.45 6.16 -7.15
CA ARG A 148 4.42 7.26 -6.94
C ARG A 148 4.96 7.78 -8.26
N VAL A 149 5.08 9.11 -8.37
CA VAL A 149 5.61 9.80 -9.55
C VAL A 149 6.67 10.80 -9.09
N PRO A 150 7.90 10.69 -9.63
CA PRO A 150 8.41 9.61 -10.45
C PRO A 150 8.45 8.27 -9.69
N ASP A 151 8.61 7.16 -10.42
CA ASP A 151 8.80 5.84 -9.81
C ASP A 151 9.81 5.89 -8.66
N SER A 152 9.48 5.27 -7.53
CA SER A 152 10.26 5.30 -6.29
C SER A 152 10.51 6.70 -5.71
N GLY A 153 9.83 7.72 -6.22
CA GLY A 153 10.06 9.12 -5.86
C GLY A 153 9.19 9.64 -4.72
N GLY A 154 9.35 10.95 -4.46
CA GLY A 154 8.64 11.63 -3.39
C GLY A 154 9.23 11.39 -2.00
N HIS A 155 8.58 11.98 -0.99
CA HIS A 155 8.94 11.76 0.41
C HIS A 155 8.08 10.66 1.02
N LEU A 156 8.62 9.99 2.03
CA LEU A 156 7.87 9.03 2.84
C LEU A 156 6.63 9.70 3.43
N ARG A 157 5.50 8.98 3.45
CA ARG A 157 4.22 9.45 3.96
C ARG A 157 3.62 10.64 3.23
N ASP A 158 4.15 11.03 2.08
CA ASP A 158 3.66 12.16 1.30
C ASP A 158 2.84 11.68 0.10
N THR A 159 1.52 11.79 0.21
CA THR A 159 0.59 11.36 -0.84
C THR A 159 0.54 12.30 -2.05
N ARG A 160 1.13 13.50 -1.95
CA ARG A 160 1.18 14.46 -3.07
C ARG A 160 2.03 13.97 -4.25
N ALA A 161 2.88 12.99 -4.03
CA ALA A 161 3.70 12.36 -5.06
C ALA A 161 3.02 11.16 -5.74
N PHE A 162 1.71 11.01 -5.60
CA PHE A 162 0.96 9.91 -6.23
C PHE A 162 0.11 10.39 -7.41
N ALA A 163 -0.02 9.54 -8.42
CA ALA A 163 -0.94 9.71 -9.54
C ALA A 163 -1.57 8.36 -9.91
N LEU A 164 -2.65 8.40 -10.68
CA LEU A 164 -3.32 7.22 -11.19
C LEU A 164 -2.71 6.75 -12.50
N GLY A 165 -2.51 5.45 -12.65
CA GLY A 165 -1.98 4.83 -13.87
C GLY A 165 -2.40 3.38 -14.01
N ALA A 166 -2.17 2.78 -15.18
CA ALA A 166 -2.36 1.35 -15.34
C ALA A 166 -1.42 0.58 -14.39
N PRO A 167 -1.89 -0.49 -13.71
CA PRO A 167 -1.07 -1.21 -12.74
C PRO A 167 0.24 -1.74 -13.34
N THR A 168 1.33 -1.59 -12.57
CA THR A 168 2.69 -1.98 -12.97
C THR A 168 3.42 -2.84 -11.93
N PRO A 169 2.75 -3.83 -11.28
CA PRO A 169 3.36 -4.56 -10.17
C PRO A 169 4.67 -5.25 -10.56
N GLY A 170 5.71 -5.04 -9.78
CA GLY A 170 7.05 -5.57 -9.98
C GLY A 170 7.89 -4.83 -11.02
N ALA A 171 7.41 -3.69 -11.52
CA ALA A 171 8.06 -2.88 -12.53
C ALA A 171 7.97 -1.38 -12.20
N ALA A 172 8.69 -0.56 -12.98
CA ALA A 172 8.66 0.88 -12.78
C ALA A 172 7.26 1.48 -13.05
N ASN A 173 6.83 2.38 -12.18
CA ASN A 173 5.56 3.11 -12.34
C ASN A 173 5.53 3.92 -13.64
N MET A 174 4.39 3.92 -14.29
CA MET A 174 4.17 4.59 -15.56
C MET A 174 3.21 5.79 -15.51
N ALA A 175 2.59 6.03 -14.35
CA ALA A 175 1.73 7.18 -14.16
C ALA A 175 2.51 8.48 -14.39
N VAL A 176 1.83 9.48 -14.94
CA VAL A 176 2.38 10.82 -15.14
C VAL A 176 1.64 11.78 -14.22
N GLY A 177 2.41 12.56 -13.50
CA GLY A 177 1.88 13.56 -12.59
C GLY A 177 1.32 14.79 -13.30
#